data_8eb429ded5a09b7de942ddeea97504bf
#
_entry.id   8eb429ded5a09b7de942ddeea97504bf
#
_cell.length_a   1.000
_cell.length_b   1.000
_cell.length_c   1.000
_cell.angle_alpha   90.00
_cell.angle_beta   90.00
_cell.angle_gamma   90.00
#
_symmetry.space_group_name_H-M   'P 1'
#
loop_
_entity.id
_entity.type
_entity.pdbx_description
1 polymer ?
#
loop_
_entity_poly.entity_id
_entity_poly.type
_entity_poly.pdbx_seq_one_letter_code
_entity_poly.pdbx_strand_id
1 'polypeptide(L)'
;MTVSYSKHKEGYGNLQRISKAIDEEKGPRVIFSEQTQTIFLADMSGDGLTDIVRIKNGSICYWPNLGYGRFGKKVQMKNAPRFDSSDMFDPSRIRLADIDGSGTTDIIYLGFNQTHCWKNLSGNSWSNAILIPNFPKTDNLTNVSVFDIEGNGTSALVWSTPLPGKSDRIKYIELTGGKKPFLLTHINNNMGASRRLF
;
A
#
# COMPACT_ATOMS: atom_id res chain seq x y z
N MET A 1 -5.40 -3.22 -22.65
CA MET A 1 -4.80 -4.20 -21.73
C MET A 1 -5.03 -5.59 -22.27
N THR A 2 -4.05 -6.45 -22.23
CA THR A 2 -4.18 -7.85 -22.62
C THR A 2 -3.90 -8.71 -21.39
N VAL A 3 -4.69 -9.74 -21.19
CA VAL A 3 -4.61 -10.64 -20.04
C VAL A 3 -4.54 -12.07 -20.53
N SER A 4 -3.71 -12.89 -19.88
CA SER A 4 -3.68 -14.32 -20.06
C SER A 4 -4.05 -14.99 -18.75
N TYR A 5 -4.96 -15.95 -18.80
CA TYR A 5 -5.36 -16.71 -17.63
C TYR A 5 -4.54 -18.00 -17.55
N SER A 6 -4.13 -18.36 -16.33
CA SER A 6 -3.52 -19.67 -16.10
C SER A 6 -4.58 -20.76 -16.24
N LYS A 7 -4.21 -21.84 -16.92
CA LYS A 7 -5.02 -23.05 -17.02
C LYS A 7 -4.38 -24.12 -16.15
N HIS A 8 -5.20 -24.78 -15.35
CA HIS A 8 -4.71 -25.88 -14.51
C HIS A 8 -4.03 -26.97 -15.35
N LYS A 9 -2.76 -27.27 -15.04
CA LYS A 9 -1.91 -28.23 -15.75
C LYS A 9 -1.54 -27.92 -17.21
N GLU A 10 -2.08 -26.87 -17.83
CA GLU A 10 -1.84 -26.51 -19.24
C GLU A 10 -1.02 -25.22 -19.43
N GLY A 11 -0.60 -24.57 -18.35
CA GLY A 11 0.11 -23.28 -18.40
C GLY A 11 -0.84 -22.10 -18.63
N TYR A 12 -0.44 -21.14 -19.47
CA TYR A 12 -1.24 -19.96 -19.75
C TYR A 12 -2.06 -20.12 -21.02
N GLY A 13 -3.30 -19.67 -20.99
CA GLY A 13 -4.17 -19.58 -22.18
C GLY A 13 -3.75 -18.46 -23.13
N ASN A 14 -4.47 -18.36 -24.24
CA ASN A 14 -4.26 -17.28 -25.21
C ASN A 14 -4.52 -15.90 -24.59
N LEU A 15 -3.73 -14.90 -25.01
CA LEU A 15 -3.93 -13.51 -24.61
C LEU A 15 -5.31 -13.00 -25.03
N GLN A 16 -6.09 -12.55 -24.07
CA GLN A 16 -7.39 -11.94 -24.33
C GLN A 16 -7.27 -10.42 -24.25
N ARG A 17 -7.87 -9.73 -25.22
CA ARG A 17 -7.93 -8.28 -25.23
C ARG A 17 -9.12 -7.80 -24.40
N ILE A 18 -8.86 -7.11 -23.30
CA ILE A 18 -9.91 -6.47 -22.51
C ILE A 18 -10.28 -5.13 -23.14
N SER A 19 -11.59 -4.87 -23.27
CA SER A 19 -12.09 -3.60 -23.78
C SER A 19 -11.57 -2.44 -22.94
N LYS A 20 -11.03 -1.40 -23.60
CA LYS A 20 -10.56 -0.21 -22.92
C LYS A 20 -11.75 0.68 -22.58
N ALA A 21 -11.85 1.14 -21.33
CA ALA A 21 -12.71 2.26 -21.03
C ALA A 21 -12.22 3.51 -21.80
N ILE A 22 -13.14 4.23 -22.42
CA ILE A 22 -12.84 5.43 -23.21
C ILE A 22 -12.50 6.62 -22.31
N ASP A 23 -12.96 6.56 -21.05
CA ASP A 23 -12.93 7.64 -20.06
C ASP A 23 -12.24 7.15 -18.77
N GLU A 24 -11.37 7.96 -18.18
CA GLU A 24 -10.72 7.66 -16.91
C GLU A 24 -11.71 7.45 -15.76
N GLU A 25 -12.86 8.10 -15.79
CA GLU A 25 -13.90 7.93 -14.77
C GLU A 25 -14.52 6.53 -14.83
N LYS A 26 -14.52 5.89 -15.99
CA LYS A 26 -15.11 4.56 -16.21
C LYS A 26 -14.12 3.41 -16.10
N GLY A 27 -12.83 3.72 -16.05
CA GLY A 27 -11.78 2.71 -15.92
C GLY A 27 -10.39 3.28 -16.17
N PRO A 28 -9.32 2.53 -15.82
CA PRO A 28 -7.95 2.98 -16.00
C PRO A 28 -7.60 3.07 -17.48
N ARG A 29 -7.66 4.25 -18.04
CA ARG A 29 -7.08 4.53 -19.35
C ARG A 29 -5.56 4.54 -19.20
N VAL A 30 -4.82 4.29 -20.28
CA VAL A 30 -3.35 4.16 -20.32
C VAL A 30 -2.65 5.25 -19.47
N ILE A 31 -2.57 5.00 -18.18
CA ILE A 31 -2.04 5.91 -17.17
C ILE A 31 -0.51 5.76 -17.10
N PHE A 32 0.00 4.64 -17.60
CA PHE A 32 1.42 4.30 -17.61
C PHE A 32 2.30 5.15 -18.54
N SER A 33 1.71 6.06 -19.31
CA SER A 33 2.45 7.01 -20.16
C SER A 33 2.85 8.30 -19.40
N GLU A 34 2.39 8.51 -18.19
CA GLU A 34 2.87 9.62 -17.36
C GLU A 34 4.29 9.34 -16.88
N GLN A 35 5.24 10.20 -17.23
CA GLN A 35 6.65 10.11 -16.85
C GLN A 35 6.89 10.30 -15.33
N THR A 36 5.86 10.64 -14.59
CA THR A 36 5.93 11.08 -13.18
C THR A 36 5.93 9.93 -12.16
N GLN A 37 5.96 8.67 -12.59
CA GLN A 37 5.95 7.49 -11.70
C GLN A 37 4.89 7.52 -10.58
N THR A 38 3.73 8.11 -10.85
CA THR A 38 2.65 8.29 -9.85
C THR A 38 1.66 7.13 -9.79
N ILE A 39 1.88 6.07 -10.57
CA ILE A 39 1.01 4.91 -10.64
C ILE A 39 1.59 3.76 -9.82
N PHE A 40 0.77 3.25 -8.94
CA PHE A 40 1.09 2.16 -8.02
C PHE A 40 0.06 1.04 -8.14
N LEU A 41 0.42 -0.12 -7.62
CA LEU A 41 -0.45 -1.28 -7.50
C LEU A 41 -0.60 -1.61 -6.02
N ALA A 42 -1.83 -1.58 -5.50
CA ALA A 42 -2.11 -1.84 -4.09
C ALA A 42 -3.58 -2.19 -3.89
N ASP A 43 -3.90 -2.94 -2.84
CA ASP A 43 -5.27 -3.20 -2.43
C ASP A 43 -5.78 -2.01 -1.60
N MET A 44 -6.56 -1.14 -2.22
CA MET A 44 -7.10 0.06 -1.56
C MET A 44 -8.44 -0.20 -0.88
N SER A 45 -9.20 -1.15 -1.39
CA SER A 45 -10.54 -1.48 -0.91
C SER A 45 -10.56 -2.51 0.22
N GLY A 46 -9.49 -3.29 0.39
CA GLY A 46 -9.37 -4.36 1.38
C GLY A 46 -10.09 -5.65 0.96
N ASP A 47 -10.28 -5.86 -0.35
CA ASP A 47 -10.96 -7.05 -0.88
C ASP A 47 -9.99 -8.17 -1.29
N GLY A 48 -8.68 -7.96 -1.11
CA GLY A 48 -7.61 -8.89 -1.47
C GLY A 48 -7.20 -8.83 -2.94
N LEU A 49 -7.79 -7.95 -3.75
CA LEU A 49 -7.44 -7.75 -5.15
C LEU A 49 -6.59 -6.48 -5.31
N THR A 50 -5.56 -6.57 -6.13
CA THR A 50 -4.69 -5.42 -6.37
C THR A 50 -5.31 -4.41 -7.32
N ASP A 51 -5.56 -3.20 -6.83
CA ASP A 51 -6.10 -2.08 -7.58
C ASP A 51 -5.01 -1.30 -8.33
N ILE A 52 -5.41 -0.49 -9.31
CA ILE A 52 -4.54 0.51 -9.92
C ILE A 52 -4.75 1.83 -9.19
N VAL A 53 -3.69 2.38 -8.61
CA VAL A 53 -3.72 3.57 -7.77
C VAL A 53 -2.90 4.68 -8.40
N ARG A 54 -3.43 5.89 -8.42
CA ARG A 54 -2.68 7.09 -8.79
C ARG A 54 -2.50 7.98 -7.57
N ILE A 55 -1.25 8.19 -7.17
CA ILE A 55 -0.87 8.99 -6.02
C ILE A 55 -0.17 10.26 -6.49
N LYS A 56 -0.80 11.40 -6.31
CA LYS A 56 -0.24 12.73 -6.54
C LYS A 56 -0.25 13.51 -5.22
N ASN A 57 0.60 14.50 -5.09
CA ASN A 57 0.61 15.36 -3.91
C ASN A 57 -0.74 16.07 -3.72
N GLY A 58 -1.48 15.71 -2.69
CA GLY A 58 -2.81 16.24 -2.39
C GLY A 58 -3.96 15.65 -3.21
N SER A 59 -3.73 14.60 -4.03
CA SER A 59 -4.80 13.95 -4.80
C SER A 59 -4.50 12.46 -4.99
N ILE A 60 -5.35 11.60 -4.47
CA ILE A 60 -5.22 10.15 -4.60
C ILE A 60 -6.54 9.57 -5.11
N CYS A 61 -6.44 8.76 -6.15
CA CYS A 61 -7.57 8.01 -6.68
C CYS A 61 -7.15 6.59 -7.08
N TYR A 62 -8.11 5.69 -7.16
CA TYR A 62 -7.85 4.34 -7.61
C TYR A 62 -8.99 3.79 -8.48
N TRP A 63 -8.70 2.72 -9.20
CA TRP A 63 -9.65 1.95 -9.98
C TRP A 63 -9.67 0.54 -9.38
N PRO A 64 -10.78 0.15 -8.69
CA PRO A 64 -10.87 -1.14 -8.04
C PRO A 64 -10.79 -2.28 -9.05
N ASN A 65 -10.05 -3.30 -8.69
CA ASN A 65 -9.93 -4.52 -9.47
C ASN A 65 -11.18 -5.39 -9.24
N LEU A 66 -11.92 -5.65 -10.29
CA LEU A 66 -13.13 -6.50 -10.23
C LEU A 66 -12.85 -7.96 -10.59
N GLY A 67 -11.58 -8.34 -10.60
CA GLY A 67 -11.16 -9.66 -11.06
C GLY A 67 -11.19 -9.81 -12.58
N TYR A 68 -10.59 -10.89 -13.06
CA TYR A 68 -10.53 -11.24 -14.48
C TYR A 68 -9.99 -10.12 -15.38
N GLY A 69 -9.11 -9.25 -14.84
CA GLY A 69 -8.54 -8.10 -15.54
C GLY A 69 -9.50 -6.95 -15.80
N ARG A 70 -10.63 -6.92 -15.14
CA ARG A 70 -11.60 -5.81 -15.19
C ARG A 70 -11.33 -4.86 -14.06
N PHE A 71 -11.51 -3.56 -14.34
CA PHE A 71 -11.40 -2.51 -13.34
C PHE A 71 -12.69 -1.69 -13.29
N GLY A 72 -13.04 -1.26 -12.09
CA GLY A 72 -14.21 -0.44 -11.83
C GLY A 72 -14.01 1.02 -12.20
N LYS A 73 -15.01 1.83 -11.83
CA LYS A 73 -14.97 3.29 -11.97
C LYS A 73 -13.92 3.88 -11.03
N LYS A 74 -13.39 5.05 -11.41
CA LYS A 74 -12.47 5.81 -10.57
C LYS A 74 -13.12 6.17 -9.23
N VAL A 75 -12.41 5.86 -8.14
CA VAL A 75 -12.76 6.26 -6.78
C VAL A 75 -11.78 7.35 -6.36
N GLN A 76 -12.28 8.56 -6.11
CA GLN A 76 -11.49 9.66 -5.58
C GLN A 76 -11.51 9.60 -4.04
N MET A 77 -10.34 9.44 -3.43
CA MET A 77 -10.24 9.39 -1.97
C MET A 77 -10.23 10.79 -1.36
N LYS A 78 -10.96 10.97 -0.27
CA LYS A 78 -11.01 12.23 0.49
C LYS A 78 -9.77 12.37 1.39
N ASN A 79 -9.47 13.59 1.80
CA ASN A 79 -8.34 13.91 2.70
C ASN A 79 -6.99 13.38 2.19
N ALA A 80 -6.79 13.44 0.87
CA ALA A 80 -5.54 12.96 0.26
C ALA A 80 -4.33 13.72 0.85
N PRO A 81 -3.28 13.01 1.27
CA PRO A 81 -2.07 13.60 1.85
C PRO A 81 -1.43 14.65 0.96
N ARG A 82 -0.99 15.74 1.56
CA ARG A 82 0.07 16.59 1.01
C ARG A 82 1.38 16.14 1.65
N PHE A 83 2.18 15.45 0.87
CA PHE A 83 3.40 14.81 1.35
C PHE A 83 4.52 15.82 1.61
N ASP A 84 4.68 16.78 0.70
CA ASP A 84 5.71 17.80 0.73
C ASP A 84 5.27 19.03 -0.07
N SER A 85 6.13 20.06 -0.16
CA SER A 85 5.93 21.14 -1.14
C SER A 85 5.96 20.56 -2.58
N SER A 86 5.33 21.24 -3.53
CA SER A 86 5.25 20.77 -4.92
C SER A 86 6.62 20.47 -5.54
N ASP A 87 7.65 21.25 -5.15
CA ASP A 87 8.99 21.17 -5.71
C ASP A 87 9.84 20.06 -5.06
N MET A 88 9.45 19.60 -3.87
CA MET A 88 10.17 18.59 -3.09
C MET A 88 9.49 17.21 -3.12
N PHE A 89 8.27 17.15 -3.63
CA PHE A 89 7.54 15.89 -3.71
C PHE A 89 8.21 14.92 -4.69
N ASP A 90 8.59 13.75 -4.18
CA ASP A 90 9.21 12.68 -4.95
C ASP A 90 8.40 11.37 -4.76
N PRO A 91 7.71 10.88 -5.81
CA PRO A 91 6.96 9.63 -5.75
C PRO A 91 7.81 8.41 -5.37
N SER A 92 9.10 8.42 -5.65
CA SER A 92 10.02 7.33 -5.29
C SER A 92 10.18 7.15 -3.77
N ARG A 93 9.78 8.15 -2.99
CA ARG A 93 9.79 8.15 -1.52
C ARG A 93 8.53 7.56 -0.89
N ILE A 94 7.54 7.20 -1.70
CA ILE A 94 6.32 6.53 -1.24
C ILE A 94 6.61 5.05 -0.99
N ARG A 95 6.10 4.55 0.14
CA ARG A 95 6.00 3.11 0.44
C ARG A 95 4.54 2.78 0.74
N LEU A 96 4.10 1.64 0.24
CA LEU A 96 2.74 1.14 0.38
C LEU A 96 2.77 -0.17 1.16
N ALA A 97 1.99 -0.24 2.23
CA ALA A 97 1.83 -1.44 3.04
C ALA A 97 0.59 -1.31 3.93
N ASP A 98 0.02 -2.42 4.33
CA ASP A 98 -0.93 -2.47 5.44
C ASP A 98 -0.13 -2.38 6.75
N ILE A 99 -0.10 -1.19 7.36
CA ILE A 99 0.69 -0.91 8.57
C ILE A 99 -0.10 -1.10 9.85
N ASP A 100 -1.41 -1.21 9.78
CA ASP A 100 -2.26 -1.38 10.95
C ASP A 100 -3.06 -2.68 10.94
N GLY A 101 -2.88 -3.53 9.93
CA GLY A 101 -3.53 -4.83 9.82
C GLY A 101 -5.02 -4.74 9.46
N SER A 102 -5.46 -3.61 8.90
CA SER A 102 -6.85 -3.37 8.49
C SER A 102 -7.25 -4.13 7.22
N GLY A 103 -6.28 -4.65 6.48
CA GLY A 103 -6.46 -5.27 5.17
C GLY A 103 -6.41 -4.28 4.02
N THR A 104 -6.44 -2.98 4.29
CA THR A 104 -6.27 -1.93 3.26
C THR A 104 -4.84 -1.42 3.23
N THR A 105 -4.38 -1.01 2.05
CA THR A 105 -3.02 -0.49 1.92
C THR A 105 -2.94 0.96 2.38
N ASP A 106 -2.00 1.23 3.29
CA ASP A 106 -1.65 2.54 3.82
C ASP A 106 -0.47 3.16 3.07
N ILE A 107 -0.21 4.44 3.33
CA ILE A 107 0.90 5.18 2.73
C ILE A 107 1.92 5.58 3.78
N ILE A 108 3.20 5.37 3.46
CA ILE A 108 4.34 5.91 4.19
C ILE A 108 5.12 6.80 3.24
N TYR A 109 5.46 8.02 3.66
CA TYR A 109 6.29 8.94 2.91
C TYR A 109 7.60 9.20 3.65
N LEU A 110 8.71 8.90 2.97
CA LEU A 110 10.07 9.04 3.48
C LEU A 110 10.56 10.47 3.22
N GLY A 111 10.10 11.43 3.99
CA GLY A 111 10.54 12.82 3.87
C GLY A 111 12.03 13.00 4.21
N PHE A 112 12.60 14.18 3.90
CA PHE A 112 14.01 14.45 4.17
C PHE A 112 14.35 14.48 5.67
N ASN A 113 13.46 15.07 6.46
CA ASN A 113 13.68 15.25 7.90
C ASN A 113 12.78 14.37 8.76
N GLN A 114 11.62 13.97 8.24
CA GLN A 114 10.59 13.26 8.99
C GLN A 114 9.91 12.27 8.07
N THR A 115 9.55 11.13 8.62
CA THR A 115 8.75 10.12 7.95
C THR A 115 7.34 10.15 8.51
N HIS A 116 6.37 10.21 7.64
CA HIS A 116 4.95 10.22 8.00
C HIS A 116 4.24 9.03 7.40
N CYS A 117 3.19 8.58 8.05
CA CYS A 117 2.26 7.63 7.48
C CYS A 117 0.82 8.13 7.57
N TRP A 118 -0.01 7.59 6.69
CA TRP A 118 -1.44 7.85 6.62
C TRP A 118 -2.16 6.53 6.46
N LYS A 119 -3.15 6.31 7.32
CA LYS A 119 -3.98 5.11 7.26
C LYS A 119 -5.09 5.28 6.23
N ASN A 120 -5.30 4.25 5.47
CA ASN A 120 -6.41 4.13 4.55
C ASN A 120 -7.69 3.80 5.32
N LEU A 121 -8.71 4.63 5.21
CA LEU A 121 -9.99 4.43 5.86
C LEU A 121 -10.96 3.75 4.87
N SER A 122 -10.76 2.44 4.70
CA SER A 122 -11.60 1.54 3.89
C SER A 122 -11.81 2.02 2.45
N GLY A 123 -10.75 2.51 1.79
CA GLY A 123 -10.78 2.94 0.39
C GLY A 123 -11.48 4.29 0.12
N ASN A 124 -11.99 4.97 1.15
CA ASN A 124 -12.78 6.18 0.98
C ASN A 124 -12.02 7.46 1.29
N SER A 125 -11.16 7.43 2.28
CA SER A 125 -10.44 8.62 2.77
C SER A 125 -9.15 8.24 3.47
N TRP A 126 -8.34 9.23 3.79
CA TRP A 126 -7.10 9.08 4.54
C TRP A 126 -7.22 9.66 5.95
N SER A 127 -6.50 9.08 6.90
CA SER A 127 -6.33 9.63 8.24
C SER A 127 -5.51 10.93 8.20
N ASN A 128 -5.42 11.61 9.34
CA ASN A 128 -4.41 12.64 9.53
C ASN A 128 -3.00 12.03 9.48
N ALA A 129 -2.00 12.87 9.18
CA ALA A 129 -0.60 12.47 9.19
C ALA A 129 -0.18 11.97 10.58
N ILE A 130 0.49 10.82 10.62
CA ILE A 130 1.07 10.23 11.81
C ILE A 130 2.58 10.28 11.63
N LEU A 131 3.29 10.95 12.54
CA LEU A 131 4.75 11.00 12.54
C LEU A 131 5.32 9.66 13.01
N ILE A 132 6.25 9.09 12.24
CA ILE A 132 7.06 7.96 12.67
C ILE A 132 8.33 8.52 13.31
N PRO A 133 8.48 8.43 14.65
CA PRO A 133 9.61 9.01 15.34
C PRO A 133 10.89 8.22 15.07
N ASN A 134 12.04 8.87 15.28
CA ASN A 134 13.36 8.24 15.26
C ASN A 134 13.74 7.52 13.96
N PHE A 135 13.14 7.96 12.85
CA PHE A 135 13.42 7.38 11.55
C PHE A 135 14.85 7.76 11.10
N PRO A 136 15.71 6.80 10.66
CA PRO A 136 17.03 7.12 10.14
C PRO A 136 16.93 7.98 8.89
N LYS A 137 17.88 8.89 8.70
CA LYS A 137 17.97 9.67 7.46
C LYS A 137 18.15 8.73 6.28
N THR A 138 17.33 8.94 5.26
CA THR A 138 17.42 8.21 3.99
C THR A 138 18.24 9.03 3.01
N ASP A 139 19.31 8.44 2.48
CA ASP A 139 20.08 8.95 1.36
C ASP A 139 19.76 8.18 0.07
N ASN A 140 20.31 8.57 -1.04
CA ASN A 140 20.07 7.93 -2.34
C ASN A 140 20.62 6.49 -2.45
N LEU A 141 21.43 6.06 -1.49
CA LEU A 141 22.03 4.72 -1.45
C LEU A 141 21.29 3.79 -0.50
N THR A 142 20.43 4.34 0.33
CA THR A 142 19.67 3.59 1.33
C THR A 142 18.41 3.02 0.68
N ASN A 143 18.28 1.71 0.70
CA ASN A 143 17.02 1.07 0.34
C ASN A 143 16.12 0.95 1.58
N VAL A 144 14.88 1.40 1.45
CA VAL A 144 13.84 1.26 2.49
C VAL A 144 12.70 0.44 1.92
N SER A 145 12.45 -0.69 2.54
CA SER A 145 11.40 -1.64 2.16
C SER A 145 10.47 -1.90 3.32
N VAL A 146 9.24 -2.33 3.04
CA VAL A 146 8.27 -2.74 4.05
C VAL A 146 8.01 -4.22 3.89
N PHE A 147 8.23 -4.99 4.95
CA PHE A 147 7.90 -6.42 4.99
C PHE A 147 7.88 -6.92 6.45
N ASP A 148 7.29 -8.09 6.63
CA ASP A 148 7.28 -8.79 7.92
C ASP A 148 8.65 -9.48 8.12
N ILE A 149 9.52 -8.86 8.92
CA ILE A 149 10.88 -9.38 9.18
C ILE A 149 10.90 -10.45 10.25
N GLU A 150 9.92 -10.45 11.15
CA GLU A 150 9.84 -11.37 12.29
C GLU A 150 8.92 -12.57 12.02
N GLY A 151 8.16 -12.56 10.92
CA GLY A 151 7.20 -13.61 10.58
C GLY A 151 5.97 -13.64 11.51
N ASN A 152 5.67 -12.52 12.16
CA ASN A 152 4.58 -12.39 13.14
C ASN A 152 3.29 -11.84 12.51
N GLY A 153 3.30 -11.55 11.21
CA GLY A 153 2.17 -10.98 10.46
C GLY A 153 2.02 -9.49 10.64
N THR A 154 3.05 -8.77 11.09
CA THR A 154 3.09 -7.31 11.19
C THR A 154 4.13 -6.72 10.27
N SER A 155 3.86 -5.53 9.72
CA SER A 155 4.78 -4.85 8.82
C SER A 155 5.85 -4.08 9.59
N ALA A 156 7.10 -4.21 9.14
CA ALA A 156 8.24 -3.42 9.61
C ALA A 156 8.83 -2.60 8.46
N LEU A 157 9.31 -1.40 8.76
CA LEU A 157 10.16 -0.63 7.87
C LEU A 157 11.61 -1.08 8.04
N VAL A 158 12.22 -1.53 6.99
CA VAL A 158 13.57 -2.07 6.98
C VAL A 158 14.48 -1.22 6.12
N TRP A 159 15.57 -0.76 6.71
CA TRP A 159 16.66 -0.10 6.02
C TRP A 159 17.77 -1.04 5.68
N SER A 160 18.29 -0.91 4.49
CA SER A 160 19.56 -1.52 4.13
C SER A 160 20.47 -0.51 3.43
N THR A 161 21.76 -0.56 3.73
CA THR A 161 22.78 0.26 3.06
C THR A 161 23.91 -0.61 2.53
N PRO A 162 24.33 -0.42 1.27
CA PRO A 162 25.45 -1.17 0.69
C PRO A 162 26.82 -0.65 1.14
N LEU A 163 26.89 0.47 1.88
CA LEU A 163 28.15 1.11 2.22
C LEU A 163 29.02 0.21 3.13
N PRO A 164 30.28 -0.09 2.73
CA PRO A 164 31.19 -0.83 3.57
C PRO A 164 31.62 0.00 4.78
N GLY A 165 31.83 -0.65 5.93
CA GLY A 165 32.36 -0.01 7.15
C GLY A 165 31.33 0.45 8.16
N LYS A 166 30.04 0.30 7.90
CA LYS A 166 28.99 0.46 8.93
C LYS A 166 28.71 -0.89 9.57
N SER A 167 28.79 -0.98 10.89
CA SER A 167 28.43 -2.19 11.67
C SER A 167 26.96 -2.56 11.49
N ASP A 168 26.10 -1.56 11.33
CA ASP A 168 24.64 -1.70 11.25
C ASP A 168 24.17 -1.48 9.81
N ARG A 169 24.32 -2.50 8.98
CA ARG A 169 23.90 -2.45 7.57
C ARG A 169 22.41 -2.59 7.37
N ILE A 170 21.72 -3.17 8.33
CA ILE A 170 20.27 -3.38 8.33
C ILE A 170 19.72 -2.84 9.64
N LYS A 171 18.70 -2.01 9.55
CA LYS A 171 17.91 -1.50 10.69
C LYS A 171 16.44 -1.68 10.36
N TYR A 172 15.62 -1.91 11.37
CA TYR A 172 14.19 -1.98 11.17
C TYR A 172 13.42 -1.31 12.31
N ILE A 173 12.20 -0.90 12.00
CA ILE A 173 11.23 -0.37 12.97
C ILE A 173 9.92 -1.13 12.77
N GLU A 174 9.46 -1.78 13.82
CA GLU A 174 8.13 -2.36 13.92
C GLU A 174 7.07 -1.26 14.00
N LEU A 175 6.06 -1.32 13.12
CA LEU A 175 5.03 -0.29 13.02
C LEU A 175 3.88 -0.50 14.01
N THR A 176 3.68 -1.75 14.47
CA THR A 176 2.59 -2.14 15.39
C THR A 176 3.08 -2.55 16.77
N GLY A 177 4.39 -2.43 17.03
CA GLY A 177 5.01 -2.91 18.27
C GLY A 177 4.95 -4.43 18.43
N GLY A 178 5.01 -5.18 17.32
CA GLY A 178 5.03 -6.65 17.28
C GLY A 178 3.70 -7.32 17.64
N LYS A 179 2.62 -6.55 17.75
CA LYS A 179 1.29 -7.10 18.04
C LYS A 179 0.43 -7.04 16.81
N LYS A 180 0.01 -8.20 16.31
CA LYS A 180 -0.93 -8.28 15.21
C LYS A 180 -2.29 -7.72 15.63
N PRO A 181 -2.79 -6.65 15.01
CA PRO A 181 -4.07 -6.06 15.33
C PRO A 181 -5.22 -6.93 14.80
N PHE A 182 -6.44 -6.62 15.21
CA PHE A 182 -7.70 -7.23 14.74
C PHE A 182 -7.81 -8.75 14.90
N LEU A 183 -7.04 -9.34 15.83
CA LEU A 183 -7.23 -10.75 16.18
C LEU A 183 -8.51 -10.92 16.98
N LEU A 184 -9.29 -11.95 16.61
CA LEU A 184 -10.48 -12.34 17.37
C LEU A 184 -10.05 -12.88 18.74
N THR A 185 -10.35 -12.17 19.82
CA THR A 185 -9.98 -12.53 21.18
C THR A 185 -11.14 -13.05 22.02
N HIS A 186 -12.36 -12.67 21.65
CA HIS A 186 -13.57 -13.06 22.39
C HIS A 186 -14.74 -13.38 21.46
N ILE A 187 -15.46 -14.42 21.78
CA ILE A 187 -16.75 -14.76 21.17
C ILE A 187 -17.80 -14.74 22.26
N ASN A 188 -18.84 -13.96 22.09
CA ASN A 188 -19.99 -13.92 23.00
C ASN A 188 -21.26 -14.22 22.21
N ASN A 189 -22.03 -15.24 22.62
CA ASN A 189 -23.23 -15.66 21.92
C ASN A 189 -24.51 -14.92 22.38
N ASN A 190 -24.38 -13.92 23.25
CA ASN A 190 -25.52 -13.18 23.85
C ASN A 190 -26.56 -14.04 24.60
N MET A 191 -26.25 -15.32 24.83
CA MET A 191 -27.12 -16.28 25.58
C MET A 191 -26.41 -16.77 26.85
N GLY A 192 -25.43 -16.01 27.34
CA GLY A 192 -24.71 -16.32 28.59
C GLY A 192 -23.42 -17.16 28.40
N ALA A 193 -23.12 -17.64 27.22
CA ALA A 193 -21.85 -18.29 26.95
C ALA A 193 -20.84 -17.34 26.31
N SER A 194 -19.65 -17.25 26.87
CA SER A 194 -18.52 -16.52 26.30
C SER A 194 -17.31 -17.44 26.19
N ARG A 195 -16.51 -17.26 25.15
CA ARG A 195 -15.26 -17.96 24.93
C ARG A 195 -14.16 -16.95 24.67
N ARG A 196 -13.09 -17.03 25.45
CA ARG A 196 -11.85 -16.29 25.19
C ARG A 196 -10.93 -17.16 24.35
N LEU A 197 -10.36 -16.57 23.29
CA LEU A 197 -9.37 -17.18 22.42
C LEU A 197 -8.03 -16.58 22.82
N PHE A 198 -7.31 -17.22 23.77
CA PHE A 198 -5.98 -16.86 24.34
C PHE A 198 -5.95 -15.65 25.27
#